data_60cd0fc5a20af9b3ac617118f10c337c
#
_entry.id   60cd0fc5a20af9b3ac617118f10c337c
#
_cell.length_a   1.000
_cell.length_b   1.000
_cell.length_c   1.000
_cell.angle_alpha   90.00
_cell.angle_beta   90.00
_cell.angle_gamma   90.00
#
_symmetry.space_group_name_H-M   'P 1'
#
loop_
_entity.id
_entity.type
_entity.pdbx_description
1 polymer ?
#
loop_
_entity_poly.entity_id
_entity_poly.type
_entity_poly.pdbx_seq_one_letter_code
_entity_poly.pdbx_strand_id
1 'polypeptide(L)'
;MVGEREFLEFAAGILGVPAEKLSVETTYQSISEWDSMAQLRIVMEVAKKYGVEIPFAEVVNVTSLWEFWRRINGLSPKKVIAVDLDNTLWHGVIGEDGLAGICPNPPFERKLKELKERGALLVALSKNNLEEGLEGLECLGRLGGLAKDDFISWRINWDCKAENLVQVAEELNLGVDAFVFVDDNPAERLEMKAKLPEVTVAAFPPNLNAYFPPRELTDEDRHKTEEYRAEAERKKCLAGMRDEMREVREEVFRELGVEVEIHPLAEEEVARVAQLSQKSNQFNVCTNRYTEEQIRALAKDGLIVTARAKDKFGEQGLVAFVVVKEGEILDWVMSCRVMGRGIEERVEAEVERLLAERGVPRISARWRETGRNAPVKGLFERFGFTLVGETAGEKTYSKEMATRE
;
A
#
# COMPACT_ATOMS: atom_id res chain seq x y z
N MET A 1 25.06 -5.73 4.65
CA MET A 1 23.69 -6.30 4.76
C MET A 1 23.81 -7.66 5.44
N VAL A 2 23.06 -7.89 6.50
CA VAL A 2 23.03 -9.18 7.22
C VAL A 2 22.27 -10.19 6.37
N GLY A 3 22.91 -11.34 6.06
CA GLY A 3 22.28 -12.40 5.28
C GLY A 3 21.06 -12.99 6.00
N GLU A 4 20.06 -13.45 5.25
CA GLU A 4 18.85 -14.08 5.82
C GLU A 4 19.21 -15.27 6.71
N ARG A 5 20.05 -16.18 6.20
CA ARG A 5 20.49 -17.35 6.96
C ARG A 5 21.24 -16.99 8.26
N GLU A 6 22.13 -16.02 8.22
CA GLU A 6 22.85 -15.52 9.41
C GLU A 6 21.90 -14.97 10.46
N PHE A 7 20.87 -14.24 10.01
CA PHE A 7 19.84 -13.73 10.90
C PHE A 7 18.99 -14.83 11.51
N LEU A 8 18.58 -15.84 10.71
CA LEU A 8 17.77 -16.98 11.19
C LEU A 8 18.54 -17.84 12.20
N GLU A 9 19.84 -18.06 11.99
CA GLU A 9 20.72 -18.73 12.98
C GLU A 9 20.80 -17.95 14.30
N PHE A 10 20.87 -16.62 14.22
CA PHE A 10 20.84 -15.76 15.40
C PHE A 10 19.47 -15.83 16.13
N ALA A 11 18.36 -15.73 15.42
CA ALA A 11 17.02 -15.81 15.99
C ALA A 11 16.75 -17.20 16.62
N ALA A 12 17.21 -18.26 15.96
CA ALA A 12 17.12 -19.65 16.44
C ALA A 12 17.82 -19.83 17.79
N GLY A 13 18.99 -19.23 17.96
CA GLY A 13 19.72 -19.26 19.23
C GLY A 13 18.95 -18.57 20.37
N ILE A 14 18.19 -17.51 20.10
CA ILE A 14 17.37 -16.82 21.09
C ILE A 14 16.10 -17.60 21.44
N LEU A 15 15.46 -18.17 20.41
CA LEU A 15 14.21 -18.93 20.53
C LEU A 15 14.43 -20.36 21.06
N GLY A 16 15.66 -20.89 21.00
CA GLY A 16 15.97 -22.25 21.43
C GLY A 16 15.45 -23.32 20.46
N VAL A 17 15.35 -22.99 19.18
CA VAL A 17 14.89 -23.91 18.12
C VAL A 17 15.95 -24.12 17.05
N PRO A 18 15.93 -25.22 16.28
CA PRO A 18 16.79 -25.36 15.10
C PRO A 18 16.49 -24.30 14.04
N ALA A 19 17.53 -23.73 13.42
CA ALA A 19 17.36 -22.69 12.41
C ALA A 19 16.54 -23.13 11.19
N GLU A 20 16.56 -24.42 10.87
CA GLU A 20 15.80 -25.02 9.78
C GLU A 20 14.27 -25.00 10.00
N LYS A 21 13.83 -24.79 11.24
CA LYS A 21 12.41 -24.59 11.59
C LYS A 21 11.94 -23.15 11.42
N LEU A 22 12.87 -22.22 11.19
CA LEU A 22 12.58 -20.80 11.04
C LEU A 22 12.71 -20.38 9.58
N SER A 23 11.87 -19.43 9.22
CA SER A 23 12.02 -18.61 8.02
C SER A 23 11.80 -17.15 8.41
N VAL A 24 12.16 -16.22 7.55
CA VAL A 24 11.81 -14.80 7.79
C VAL A 24 10.29 -14.60 7.89
N GLU A 25 9.51 -15.52 7.37
CA GLU A 25 8.04 -15.52 7.42
C GLU A 25 7.48 -16.05 8.75
N THR A 26 8.31 -16.64 9.61
CA THR A 26 7.87 -17.08 10.94
C THR A 26 7.32 -15.89 11.72
N THR A 27 6.07 -16.02 12.20
CA THR A 27 5.35 -14.96 12.91
C THR A 27 5.31 -15.20 14.41
N TYR A 28 5.09 -14.12 15.16
CA TYR A 28 4.86 -14.16 16.61
C TYR A 28 3.72 -15.14 16.94
N GLN A 29 3.95 -16.00 17.90
CA GLN A 29 3.04 -17.08 18.33
C GLN A 29 2.73 -18.19 17.28
N SER A 30 3.34 -18.17 16.10
CA SER A 30 3.23 -19.30 15.16
C SER A 30 3.99 -20.54 15.63
N ILE A 31 4.94 -20.36 16.55
CA ILE A 31 5.67 -21.42 17.25
C ILE A 31 5.58 -21.18 18.76
N SER A 32 5.48 -22.23 19.54
CA SER A 32 5.31 -22.16 21.01
C SER A 32 6.46 -21.45 21.72
N GLU A 33 7.66 -21.53 21.16
CA GLU A 33 8.89 -20.96 21.70
C GLU A 33 8.98 -19.44 21.51
N TRP A 34 8.13 -18.86 20.66
CA TRP A 34 8.06 -17.41 20.46
C TRP A 34 6.89 -16.79 21.23
N ASP A 35 7.04 -16.68 22.52
CA ASP A 35 6.13 -16.00 23.44
C ASP A 35 6.54 -14.52 23.67
N SER A 36 5.83 -13.80 24.53
CA SER A 36 6.10 -12.40 24.84
C SER A 36 7.48 -12.16 25.47
N MET A 37 8.01 -13.12 26.23
CA MET A 37 9.34 -13.02 26.80
C MET A 37 10.42 -13.25 25.75
N ALA A 38 10.20 -14.18 24.84
CA ALA A 38 11.08 -14.40 23.69
C ALA A 38 11.08 -13.18 22.74
N GLN A 39 9.92 -12.55 22.51
CA GLN A 39 9.82 -11.31 21.76
C GLN A 39 10.71 -10.22 22.33
N LEU A 40 10.62 -9.97 23.62
CA LEU A 40 11.47 -8.96 24.28
C LEU A 40 12.96 -9.33 24.21
N ARG A 41 13.31 -10.61 24.36
CA ARG A 41 14.70 -11.08 24.20
C ARG A 41 15.23 -10.82 22.79
N ILE A 42 14.42 -11.09 21.75
CA ILE A 42 14.83 -10.79 20.35
C ILE A 42 15.10 -9.30 20.21
N VAL A 43 14.19 -8.42 20.69
CA VAL A 43 14.36 -6.96 20.62
C VAL A 43 15.67 -6.52 21.28
N MET A 44 15.94 -7.01 22.49
CA MET A 44 17.15 -6.66 23.23
C MET A 44 18.44 -7.15 22.55
N GLU A 45 18.43 -8.39 22.07
CA GLU A 45 19.63 -8.97 21.42
C GLU A 45 19.86 -8.39 20.03
N VAL A 46 18.79 -7.99 19.31
CA VAL A 46 18.90 -7.23 18.05
C VAL A 46 19.52 -5.86 18.30
N ALA A 47 19.06 -5.13 19.31
CA ALA A 47 19.65 -3.84 19.68
C ALA A 47 21.13 -3.98 20.04
N LYS A 48 21.48 -5.00 20.83
CA LYS A 48 22.83 -5.27 21.29
C LYS A 48 23.78 -5.69 20.15
N LYS A 49 23.34 -6.60 19.26
CA LYS A 49 24.20 -7.17 18.21
C LYS A 49 24.29 -6.28 16.98
N TYR A 50 23.18 -5.66 16.58
CA TYR A 50 23.06 -4.93 15.32
C TYR A 50 22.92 -3.42 15.49
N GLY A 51 22.80 -2.92 16.73
CA GLY A 51 22.64 -1.49 16.99
C GLY A 51 21.30 -0.91 16.56
N VAL A 52 20.27 -1.75 16.37
CA VAL A 52 18.95 -1.34 15.93
C VAL A 52 17.99 -1.31 17.11
N GLU A 53 17.66 -0.10 17.56
CA GLU A 53 16.69 0.11 18.63
C GLU A 53 15.26 0.09 18.08
N ILE A 54 14.38 -0.69 18.73
CA ILE A 54 12.95 -0.73 18.45
C ILE A 54 12.24 -0.07 19.62
N PRO A 55 11.58 1.09 19.42
CA PRO A 55 10.83 1.74 20.49
C PRO A 55 9.80 0.80 21.11
N PHE A 56 9.64 0.84 22.43
CA PHE A 56 8.73 -0.07 23.14
C PHE A 56 7.30 -0.04 22.60
N ALA A 57 6.82 1.14 22.20
CA ALA A 57 5.51 1.29 21.57
C ALA A 57 5.37 0.57 20.21
N GLU A 58 6.48 0.26 19.55
CA GLU A 58 6.50 -0.43 18.26
C GLU A 58 6.72 -1.95 18.39
N VAL A 59 7.12 -2.45 19.56
CA VAL A 59 7.42 -3.87 19.76
C VAL A 59 6.22 -4.77 19.43
N VAL A 60 5.02 -4.31 19.77
CA VAL A 60 3.77 -5.03 19.47
C VAL A 60 3.44 -5.13 17.97
N ASN A 61 4.02 -4.23 17.18
CA ASN A 61 3.84 -4.19 15.73
C ASN A 61 4.88 -5.03 14.97
N VAL A 62 5.88 -5.57 15.69
CA VAL A 62 6.91 -6.44 15.10
C VAL A 62 6.44 -7.89 15.22
N THR A 63 5.67 -8.33 14.26
CA THR A 63 4.95 -9.61 14.31
C THR A 63 5.61 -10.75 13.53
N SER A 64 6.77 -10.53 12.91
CA SER A 64 7.49 -11.56 12.15
C SER A 64 9.01 -11.39 12.24
N LEU A 65 9.77 -12.46 11.98
CA LEU A 65 11.22 -12.39 11.87
C LEU A 65 11.65 -11.49 10.71
N TRP A 66 10.82 -11.39 9.66
CA TRP A 66 11.04 -10.46 8.55
C TRP A 66 11.12 -9.00 9.00
N GLU A 67 10.26 -8.58 9.95
CA GLU A 67 10.26 -7.22 10.48
C GLU A 67 11.57 -6.87 11.20
N PHE A 68 12.15 -7.81 11.95
CA PHE A 68 13.46 -7.62 12.56
C PHE A 68 14.57 -7.55 11.51
N TRP A 69 14.59 -8.53 10.60
CA TRP A 69 15.62 -8.62 9.56
C TRP A 69 15.63 -7.40 8.64
N ARG A 70 14.44 -6.94 8.25
CA ARG A 70 14.26 -5.71 7.48
C ARG A 70 14.86 -4.49 8.20
N ARG A 71 14.54 -4.31 9.48
CA ARG A 71 15.01 -3.18 10.28
C ARG A 71 16.53 -3.21 10.45
N ILE A 72 17.11 -4.38 10.69
CA ILE A 72 18.56 -4.59 10.77
C ILE A 72 19.25 -4.15 9.46
N ASN A 73 18.63 -4.39 8.34
CA ASN A 73 19.17 -4.05 7.02
C ASN A 73 18.75 -2.67 6.50
N GLY A 74 17.96 -1.90 7.26
CA GLY A 74 17.46 -0.59 6.82
C GLY A 74 16.53 -0.67 5.59
N LEU A 75 15.84 -1.81 5.41
CA LEU A 75 14.97 -2.04 4.25
C LEU A 75 13.57 -1.51 4.52
N SER A 76 12.97 -0.85 3.54
CA SER A 76 11.58 -0.41 3.56
C SER A 76 10.70 -1.35 2.75
N PRO A 77 9.47 -1.69 3.24
CA PRO A 77 8.51 -2.45 2.46
C PRO A 77 8.20 -1.77 1.12
N LYS A 78 8.11 -2.56 0.06
CA LYS A 78 7.82 -2.07 -1.28
C LYS A 78 6.41 -2.52 -1.73
N LYS A 79 5.91 -1.90 -2.78
CA LYS A 79 4.58 -2.20 -3.35
C LYS A 79 4.67 -2.72 -4.77
N VAL A 80 5.67 -2.27 -5.54
CA VAL A 80 5.77 -2.51 -6.97
C VAL A 80 7.11 -3.14 -7.30
N ILE A 81 7.08 -4.15 -8.15
CA ILE A 81 8.27 -4.74 -8.79
C ILE A 81 8.25 -4.28 -10.24
N ALA A 82 9.19 -3.40 -10.59
CA ALA A 82 9.46 -3.00 -11.95
C ALA A 82 10.53 -3.92 -12.52
N VAL A 83 10.16 -4.75 -13.50
CA VAL A 83 11.00 -5.83 -14.02
C VAL A 83 11.29 -5.61 -15.50
N ASP A 84 12.53 -5.79 -15.88
CA ASP A 84 12.94 -5.91 -17.28
C ASP A 84 12.51 -7.25 -17.87
N LEU A 85 12.47 -7.35 -19.19
CA LEU A 85 12.02 -8.53 -19.92
C LEU A 85 13.19 -9.40 -20.36
N ASP A 86 14.03 -8.91 -21.29
CA ASP A 86 15.13 -9.65 -21.90
C ASP A 86 16.22 -10.03 -20.89
N ASN A 87 16.66 -11.28 -20.90
CA ASN A 87 17.63 -11.83 -19.95
C ASN A 87 17.25 -11.69 -18.46
N THR A 88 16.07 -11.17 -18.18
CA THR A 88 15.51 -10.97 -16.82
C THR A 88 14.29 -11.88 -16.60
N LEU A 89 13.18 -11.58 -17.25
CA LEU A 89 11.96 -12.40 -17.16
C LEU A 89 12.07 -13.68 -17.99
N TRP A 90 12.73 -13.59 -19.14
CA TRP A 90 13.12 -14.73 -19.96
C TRP A 90 14.61 -14.64 -20.31
N HIS A 91 15.20 -15.73 -20.73
CA HIS A 91 16.55 -15.77 -21.32
C HIS A 91 16.45 -15.48 -22.82
N GLY A 92 17.41 -14.73 -23.36
CA GLY A 92 17.44 -14.27 -24.74
C GLY A 92 16.94 -12.83 -24.91
N VAL A 93 17.16 -12.29 -26.09
CA VAL A 93 16.76 -10.92 -26.49
C VAL A 93 15.76 -11.03 -27.61
N ILE A 94 14.50 -10.68 -27.35
CA ILE A 94 13.41 -10.96 -28.31
C ILE A 94 13.59 -10.27 -29.65
N GLY A 95 14.14 -9.05 -29.65
CA GLY A 95 14.44 -8.30 -30.88
C GLY A 95 15.56 -8.89 -31.73
N GLU A 96 16.41 -9.76 -31.17
CA GLU A 96 17.53 -10.41 -31.87
C GLU A 96 17.22 -11.88 -32.18
N ASP A 97 16.66 -12.59 -31.18
CA ASP A 97 16.47 -14.04 -31.23
C ASP A 97 15.05 -14.43 -31.70
N GLY A 98 14.12 -13.48 -31.74
CA GLY A 98 12.71 -13.70 -32.01
C GLY A 98 12.00 -14.53 -30.93
N LEU A 99 10.70 -14.76 -31.07
CA LEU A 99 9.90 -15.55 -30.13
C LEU A 99 10.41 -16.99 -29.92
N ALA A 100 11.01 -17.59 -30.94
CA ALA A 100 11.53 -18.96 -30.86
C ALA A 100 12.87 -19.04 -30.09
N GLY A 101 13.57 -17.93 -29.97
CA GLY A 101 14.87 -17.85 -29.29
C GLY A 101 14.76 -17.46 -27.81
N ILE A 102 13.63 -16.95 -27.35
CA ILE A 102 13.45 -16.66 -25.92
C ILE A 102 13.03 -17.92 -25.16
N CYS A 103 13.51 -18.05 -23.93
CA CYS A 103 13.21 -19.18 -23.05
C CYS A 103 12.75 -18.65 -21.68
N PRO A 104 11.61 -19.12 -21.14
CA PRO A 104 11.13 -18.72 -19.81
C PRO A 104 12.20 -18.83 -18.74
N ASN A 105 12.11 -18.02 -17.69
CA ASN A 105 12.89 -18.14 -16.45
C ASN A 105 11.95 -18.61 -15.29
N PRO A 106 11.62 -19.94 -15.24
CA PRO A 106 10.57 -20.42 -14.34
C PRO A 106 10.81 -20.17 -12.86
N PRO A 107 12.04 -20.21 -12.32
CA PRO A 107 12.27 -19.89 -10.91
C PRO A 107 11.92 -18.43 -10.59
N PHE A 108 12.27 -17.50 -11.46
CA PHE A 108 11.98 -16.08 -11.27
C PHE A 108 10.51 -15.77 -11.48
N GLU A 109 9.88 -16.33 -12.53
CA GLU A 109 8.45 -16.19 -12.76
C GLU A 109 7.59 -16.69 -11.60
N ARG A 110 7.92 -17.89 -11.06
CA ARG A 110 7.21 -18.43 -9.88
C ARG A 110 7.32 -17.48 -8.70
N LYS A 111 8.50 -16.88 -8.49
CA LYS A 111 8.68 -15.92 -7.41
C LYS A 111 7.86 -14.65 -7.61
N LEU A 112 7.78 -14.13 -8.82
CA LEU A 112 6.95 -12.97 -9.13
C LEU A 112 5.45 -13.29 -8.95
N LYS A 113 4.99 -14.47 -9.35
CA LYS A 113 3.60 -14.93 -9.13
C LYS A 113 3.26 -15.01 -7.64
N GLU A 114 4.12 -15.66 -6.87
CA GLU A 114 3.96 -15.74 -5.41
C GLU A 114 3.84 -14.35 -4.77
N LEU A 115 4.72 -13.41 -5.15
CA LEU A 115 4.69 -12.05 -4.61
C LEU A 115 3.47 -11.27 -5.10
N LYS A 116 3.03 -11.47 -6.34
CA LYS A 116 1.79 -10.90 -6.86
C LYS A 116 0.58 -11.40 -6.07
N GLU A 117 0.49 -12.69 -5.80
CA GLU A 117 -0.55 -13.26 -4.94
C GLU A 117 -0.53 -12.65 -3.53
N ARG A 118 0.64 -12.26 -3.03
CA ARG A 118 0.82 -11.51 -1.77
C ARG A 118 0.55 -10.00 -1.93
N GLY A 119 0.01 -9.55 -3.07
CA GLY A 119 -0.38 -8.17 -3.34
C GLY A 119 0.77 -7.26 -3.78
N ALA A 120 1.90 -7.79 -4.25
CA ALA A 120 2.87 -7.02 -5.01
C ALA A 120 2.32 -6.70 -6.40
N LEU A 121 2.58 -5.50 -6.88
CA LEU A 121 2.19 -5.05 -8.21
C LEU A 121 3.35 -5.28 -9.17
N LEU A 122 3.08 -5.78 -10.36
CA LEU A 122 4.11 -6.00 -11.38
C LEU A 122 4.01 -4.92 -12.47
N VAL A 123 5.17 -4.39 -12.87
CA VAL A 123 5.33 -3.43 -13.97
C VAL A 123 6.45 -3.92 -14.87
N ALA A 124 6.24 -3.95 -16.18
CA ALA A 124 7.29 -4.26 -17.15
C ALA A 124 7.95 -2.96 -17.63
N LEU A 125 9.30 -2.90 -17.54
CA LEU A 125 10.11 -1.79 -18.07
C LEU A 125 11.20 -2.38 -18.98
N SER A 126 11.01 -2.29 -20.27
CA SER A 126 11.96 -2.90 -21.23
C SER A 126 12.29 -1.99 -22.39
N LYS A 127 13.54 -2.03 -22.83
CA LYS A 127 13.99 -1.39 -24.07
C LYS A 127 13.78 -2.37 -25.22
N ASN A 128 12.58 -2.33 -25.78
CA ASN A 128 12.13 -3.20 -26.86
C ASN A 128 11.08 -2.53 -27.74
N ASN A 129 10.77 -3.15 -28.86
CA ASN A 129 9.57 -2.82 -29.62
C ASN A 129 8.33 -3.30 -28.85
N LEU A 130 7.31 -2.45 -28.79
CA LEU A 130 6.12 -2.73 -27.98
C LEU A 130 5.43 -4.05 -28.41
N GLU A 131 5.27 -4.26 -29.71
CA GLU A 131 4.60 -5.44 -30.25
C GLU A 131 5.36 -6.72 -29.88
N GLU A 132 6.67 -6.75 -30.09
CA GLU A 132 7.53 -7.90 -29.77
C GLU A 132 7.54 -8.23 -28.27
N GLY A 133 7.66 -7.21 -27.42
CA GLY A 133 7.63 -7.42 -25.95
C GLY A 133 6.28 -7.94 -25.48
N LEU A 134 5.16 -7.45 -26.04
CA LEU A 134 3.82 -7.95 -25.71
C LEU A 134 3.59 -9.37 -26.22
N GLU A 135 4.07 -9.71 -27.43
CA GLU A 135 4.02 -11.08 -27.97
C GLU A 135 4.83 -12.05 -27.09
N GLY A 136 6.00 -11.63 -26.57
CA GLY A 136 6.79 -12.39 -25.62
C GLY A 136 6.00 -12.73 -24.35
N LEU A 137 5.34 -11.73 -23.75
CA LEU A 137 4.49 -11.92 -22.56
C LEU A 137 3.29 -12.84 -22.86
N GLU A 138 2.67 -12.74 -24.04
CA GLU A 138 1.60 -13.65 -24.44
C GLU A 138 2.11 -15.08 -24.64
N CYS A 139 3.30 -15.24 -25.19
CA CYS A 139 3.93 -16.54 -25.35
C CYS A 139 4.18 -17.20 -23.98
N LEU A 140 4.75 -16.47 -23.02
CA LEU A 140 4.94 -16.95 -21.65
C LEU A 140 3.61 -17.34 -21.01
N GLY A 141 2.57 -16.52 -21.15
CA GLY A 141 1.24 -16.81 -20.61
C GLY A 141 0.65 -18.11 -21.15
N ARG A 142 0.81 -18.40 -22.44
CA ARG A 142 0.39 -19.67 -23.05
C ARG A 142 1.14 -20.89 -22.49
N LEU A 143 2.38 -20.69 -22.02
CA LEU A 143 3.19 -21.72 -21.38
C LEU A 143 2.90 -21.85 -19.86
N GLY A 144 1.90 -21.13 -19.34
CA GLY A 144 1.57 -21.10 -17.93
C GLY A 144 2.47 -20.16 -17.09
N GLY A 145 3.29 -19.34 -17.76
CA GLY A 145 4.11 -18.28 -17.16
C GLY A 145 3.32 -17.04 -16.80
N LEU A 146 4.03 -15.91 -16.60
CA LEU A 146 3.41 -14.60 -16.44
C LEU A 146 2.91 -14.08 -17.78
N ALA A 147 1.63 -13.70 -17.82
CA ALA A 147 1.00 -13.12 -18.99
C ALA A 147 0.99 -11.58 -18.88
N LYS A 148 0.72 -10.91 -20.00
CA LYS A 148 0.48 -9.46 -20.06
C LYS A 148 -0.46 -8.99 -18.94
N ASP A 149 -1.48 -9.79 -18.66
CA ASP A 149 -2.50 -9.50 -17.64
C ASP A 149 -2.03 -9.69 -16.19
N ASP A 150 -0.83 -10.13 -15.95
CA ASP A 150 -0.21 -10.11 -14.63
C ASP A 150 0.42 -8.76 -14.29
N PHE A 151 0.67 -7.91 -15.29
CA PHE A 151 1.26 -6.59 -15.13
C PHE A 151 0.19 -5.49 -15.10
N ILE A 152 0.31 -4.57 -14.15
CA ILE A 152 -0.64 -3.43 -14.02
C ILE A 152 -0.34 -2.32 -15.01
N SER A 153 0.93 -2.19 -15.42
CA SER A 153 1.40 -1.24 -16.42
C SER A 153 2.65 -1.78 -17.09
N TRP A 154 2.93 -1.31 -18.31
CA TRP A 154 4.16 -1.59 -19.02
C TRP A 154 4.65 -0.34 -19.75
N ARG A 155 5.98 -0.21 -19.81
CA ARG A 155 6.70 0.74 -20.66
C ARG A 155 7.73 -0.09 -21.44
N ILE A 156 7.32 -0.48 -22.63
CA ILE A 156 8.15 -1.22 -23.58
C ILE A 156 8.42 -0.26 -24.73
N ASN A 157 9.56 0.43 -24.66
CA ASN A 157 10.01 1.45 -25.60
C ASN A 157 11.51 1.66 -25.43
N TRP A 158 12.10 2.53 -26.26
CA TRP A 158 13.52 2.81 -26.25
C TRP A 158 13.93 4.00 -25.35
N ASP A 159 12.99 4.56 -24.61
CA ASP A 159 13.23 5.66 -23.69
C ASP A 159 13.97 5.20 -22.42
N CYS A 160 14.47 6.16 -21.66
CA CYS A 160 15.12 5.89 -20.38
C CYS A 160 14.18 5.18 -19.40
N LYS A 161 14.60 4.03 -18.85
CA LYS A 161 13.79 3.27 -17.88
C LYS A 161 13.47 4.06 -16.62
N ALA A 162 14.34 4.98 -16.19
CA ALA A 162 14.06 5.82 -15.02
C ALA A 162 12.92 6.82 -15.29
N GLU A 163 12.90 7.43 -16.48
CA GLU A 163 11.82 8.34 -16.89
C GLU A 163 10.48 7.58 -17.04
N ASN A 164 10.53 6.40 -17.64
CA ASN A 164 9.40 5.49 -17.73
C ASN A 164 8.86 5.10 -16.34
N LEU A 165 9.74 4.86 -15.35
CA LEU A 165 9.34 4.52 -13.98
C LEU A 165 8.62 5.69 -13.30
N VAL A 166 9.08 6.94 -13.48
CA VAL A 166 8.41 8.13 -12.96
C VAL A 166 6.99 8.25 -13.52
N GLN A 167 6.82 8.09 -14.84
CA GLN A 167 5.49 8.13 -15.46
C GLN A 167 4.55 7.05 -14.90
N VAL A 168 5.07 5.83 -14.69
CA VAL A 168 4.28 4.75 -14.07
C VAL A 168 3.94 5.08 -12.62
N ALA A 169 4.86 5.65 -11.85
CA ALA A 169 4.62 6.04 -10.47
C ALA A 169 3.51 7.10 -10.37
N GLU A 170 3.51 8.10 -11.26
CA GLU A 170 2.46 9.11 -11.38
C GLU A 170 1.12 8.48 -11.81
N GLU A 171 1.13 7.60 -12.79
CA GLU A 171 -0.06 6.86 -13.24
C GLU A 171 -0.71 6.08 -12.11
N LEU A 172 0.10 5.41 -11.29
CA LEU A 172 -0.35 4.59 -10.16
C LEU A 172 -0.60 5.39 -8.87
N ASN A 173 -0.30 6.70 -8.88
CA ASN A 173 -0.34 7.56 -7.69
C ASN A 173 0.50 6.98 -6.54
N LEU A 174 1.72 6.56 -6.85
CA LEU A 174 2.69 6.03 -5.91
C LEU A 174 3.98 6.85 -5.95
N GLY A 175 4.66 6.97 -4.80
CA GLY A 175 6.03 7.49 -4.80
C GLY A 175 7.00 6.50 -5.43
N VAL A 176 8.05 6.96 -6.07
CA VAL A 176 9.10 6.12 -6.67
C VAL A 176 9.81 5.25 -5.62
N ASP A 177 9.78 5.67 -4.34
CA ASP A 177 10.27 4.92 -3.19
C ASP A 177 9.50 3.62 -2.93
N ALA A 178 8.30 3.47 -3.52
CA ALA A 178 7.50 2.25 -3.43
C ALA A 178 7.96 1.12 -4.38
N PHE A 179 8.94 1.40 -5.25
CA PHE A 179 9.37 0.49 -6.30
C PHE A 179 10.65 -0.27 -5.94
N VAL A 180 10.72 -1.53 -6.42
CA VAL A 180 11.95 -2.30 -6.60
C VAL A 180 12.16 -2.47 -8.08
N PHE A 181 13.31 -2.06 -8.57
CA PHE A 181 13.74 -2.24 -9.98
C PHE A 181 14.64 -3.47 -10.11
N VAL A 182 14.31 -4.33 -11.05
CA VAL A 182 15.02 -5.57 -11.36
C VAL A 182 15.41 -5.59 -12.83
N ASP A 183 16.68 -5.73 -13.10
CA ASP A 183 17.24 -5.71 -14.44
C ASP A 183 18.58 -6.49 -14.42
N ASP A 184 18.86 -7.32 -15.44
CA ASP A 184 20.13 -8.06 -15.53
C ASP A 184 21.28 -7.13 -15.93
N ASN A 185 20.99 -6.07 -16.70
CA ASN A 185 21.97 -5.13 -17.21
C ASN A 185 22.53 -4.20 -16.12
N PRO A 186 23.81 -4.27 -15.77
CA PRO A 186 24.39 -3.41 -14.76
C PRO A 186 24.37 -1.91 -15.12
N ALA A 187 24.36 -1.56 -16.41
CA ALA A 187 24.30 -0.17 -16.85
C ALA A 187 22.92 0.44 -16.56
N GLU A 188 21.83 -0.28 -16.84
CA GLU A 188 20.47 0.14 -16.52
C GLU A 188 20.27 0.29 -15.00
N ARG A 189 20.82 -0.64 -14.21
CA ARG A 189 20.78 -0.53 -12.74
C ARG A 189 21.57 0.67 -12.21
N LEU A 190 22.71 1.01 -12.81
CA LEU A 190 23.51 2.20 -12.43
C LEU A 190 22.78 3.48 -12.82
N GLU A 191 22.21 3.53 -14.03
CA GLU A 191 21.42 4.68 -14.49
C GLU A 191 20.22 4.94 -13.60
N MET A 192 19.47 3.88 -13.25
CA MET A 192 18.33 3.98 -12.32
C MET A 192 18.75 4.55 -10.97
N LYS A 193 19.83 4.04 -10.36
CA LYS A 193 20.35 4.56 -9.08
C LYS A 193 20.79 6.02 -9.15
N ALA A 194 21.38 6.42 -10.28
CA ALA A 194 21.87 7.79 -10.45
C ALA A 194 20.71 8.80 -10.62
N LYS A 195 19.68 8.43 -11.38
CA LYS A 195 18.54 9.30 -11.68
C LYS A 195 17.48 9.29 -10.60
N LEU A 196 17.24 8.14 -9.97
CA LEU A 196 16.19 7.92 -8.95
C LEU A 196 16.76 7.21 -7.72
N PRO A 197 17.50 7.93 -6.85
CA PRO A 197 18.14 7.33 -5.67
C PRO A 197 17.15 6.75 -4.65
N GLU A 198 15.87 7.16 -4.67
CA GLU A 198 14.81 6.64 -3.81
C GLU A 198 14.30 5.26 -4.27
N VAL A 199 14.49 4.91 -5.53
CA VAL A 199 14.14 3.58 -6.06
C VAL A 199 15.10 2.54 -5.51
N THR A 200 14.55 1.45 -4.99
CA THR A 200 15.38 0.32 -4.62
C THR A 200 15.78 -0.46 -5.85
N VAL A 201 17.05 -0.46 -6.19
CA VAL A 201 17.62 -1.26 -7.28
C VAL A 201 18.14 -2.57 -6.72
N ALA A 202 17.47 -3.69 -7.05
CA ALA A 202 17.89 -5.01 -6.59
C ALA A 202 19.20 -5.45 -7.25
N ALA A 203 20.01 -6.24 -6.51
CA ALA A 203 21.10 -7.00 -7.13
C ALA A 203 20.49 -8.09 -8.03
N PHE A 204 21.22 -8.52 -9.05
CA PHE A 204 20.78 -9.59 -9.93
C PHE A 204 21.69 -10.83 -9.76
N PRO A 205 21.12 -12.03 -9.55
CA PRO A 205 19.69 -12.34 -9.35
C PRO A 205 19.13 -11.74 -8.06
N PRO A 206 17.84 -11.31 -8.07
CA PRO A 206 17.28 -10.55 -6.97
C PRO A 206 16.79 -11.41 -5.80
N ASN A 207 17.03 -10.94 -4.57
CA ASN A 207 16.32 -11.44 -3.38
C ASN A 207 15.11 -10.54 -3.07
N LEU A 208 13.97 -10.84 -3.68
CA LEU A 208 12.76 -10.02 -3.56
C LEU A 208 12.04 -10.18 -2.22
N ASN A 209 12.25 -11.29 -1.49
CA ASN A 209 11.66 -11.47 -0.15
C ASN A 209 12.06 -10.35 0.83
N ALA A 210 13.23 -9.75 0.62
CA ALA A 210 13.69 -8.65 1.43
C ALA A 210 12.76 -7.43 1.44
N TYR A 211 11.95 -7.26 0.42
CA TYR A 211 11.16 -6.04 0.20
C TYR A 211 9.66 -6.25 0.36
N PHE A 212 9.19 -7.49 0.39
CA PHE A 212 7.78 -7.83 0.47
C PHE A 212 7.51 -8.66 1.73
N PRO A 213 6.74 -8.10 2.71
CA PRO A 213 6.50 -8.79 3.97
C PRO A 213 5.68 -10.05 3.77
N PRO A 214 5.96 -11.11 4.55
CA PRO A 214 5.02 -12.18 4.75
C PRO A 214 3.80 -11.63 5.48
N ARG A 215 2.61 -11.87 4.97
CA ARG A 215 1.36 -11.45 5.59
C ARG A 215 0.22 -12.35 5.17
N GLU A 216 -0.79 -12.42 6.02
CA GLU A 216 -2.08 -12.99 5.63
C GLU A 216 -2.71 -12.14 4.53
N LEU A 217 -3.24 -12.81 3.51
CA LEU A 217 -3.84 -12.16 2.36
C LEU A 217 -5.31 -11.84 2.67
N THR A 218 -5.69 -10.60 2.45
CA THR A 218 -7.10 -10.22 2.35
C THR A 218 -7.59 -10.48 0.92
N ASP A 219 -8.90 -10.58 0.74
CA ASP A 219 -9.47 -10.72 -0.61
C ASP A 219 -9.11 -9.53 -1.52
N GLU A 220 -8.99 -8.32 -0.95
CA GLU A 220 -8.51 -7.15 -1.68
C GLU A 220 -7.05 -7.26 -2.13
N ASP A 221 -6.20 -7.92 -1.35
CA ASP A 221 -4.81 -8.15 -1.78
C ASP A 221 -4.74 -9.07 -3.01
N ARG A 222 -5.65 -10.00 -3.14
CA ARG A 222 -5.76 -10.93 -4.30
C ARG A 222 -6.20 -10.22 -5.57
N HIS A 223 -7.10 -9.22 -5.46
CA HIS A 223 -7.63 -8.45 -6.59
C HIS A 223 -6.88 -7.14 -6.85
N LYS A 224 -5.77 -6.92 -6.17
CA LYS A 224 -5.04 -5.64 -6.20
C LYS A 224 -4.56 -5.23 -7.59
N THR A 225 -4.11 -6.18 -8.41
CA THR A 225 -3.71 -5.90 -9.80
C THR A 225 -4.89 -5.37 -10.62
N GLU A 226 -6.08 -5.97 -10.47
CA GLU A 226 -7.31 -5.55 -11.15
C GLU A 226 -7.75 -4.17 -10.67
N GLU A 227 -7.68 -3.91 -9.36
CA GLU A 227 -7.98 -2.59 -8.78
C GLU A 227 -7.11 -1.48 -9.34
N TYR A 228 -5.79 -1.70 -9.44
CA TYR A 228 -4.87 -0.70 -9.99
C TYR A 228 -5.04 -0.48 -11.49
N ARG A 229 -5.41 -1.52 -12.25
CA ARG A 229 -5.78 -1.37 -13.66
C ARG A 229 -7.03 -0.54 -13.84
N ALA A 230 -8.08 -0.89 -13.09
CA ALA A 230 -9.30 -0.12 -13.08
C ALA A 230 -9.04 1.36 -12.72
N GLU A 231 -8.08 1.61 -11.81
CA GLU A 231 -7.64 2.96 -11.46
C GLU A 231 -6.94 3.68 -12.61
N ALA A 232 -6.06 3.00 -13.34
CA ALA A 232 -5.39 3.58 -14.50
C ALA A 232 -6.40 3.92 -15.61
N GLU A 233 -7.39 3.07 -15.85
CA GLU A 233 -8.48 3.35 -16.82
C GLU A 233 -9.38 4.51 -16.35
N ARG A 234 -9.69 4.61 -15.04
CA ARG A 234 -10.40 5.76 -14.47
C ARG A 234 -9.66 7.07 -14.72
N LYS A 235 -8.34 7.09 -14.47
CA LYS A 235 -7.52 8.29 -14.73
C LYS A 235 -7.51 8.68 -16.20
N LYS A 236 -7.41 7.72 -17.12
CA LYS A 236 -7.50 8.00 -18.56
C LYS A 236 -8.86 8.60 -18.94
N CYS A 237 -9.94 8.05 -18.38
CA CYS A 237 -11.29 8.57 -18.59
C CYS A 237 -11.43 10.02 -18.10
N LEU A 238 -10.76 10.37 -16.98
CA LEU A 238 -10.84 11.69 -16.36
C LEU A 238 -9.84 12.70 -16.92
N ALA A 239 -8.78 12.26 -17.60
CA ALA A 239 -7.73 13.14 -18.15
C ALA A 239 -8.23 14.16 -19.20
N GLY A 240 -9.46 14.00 -19.71
CA GLY A 240 -10.10 14.96 -20.59
C GLY A 240 -10.96 16.03 -19.88
N MET A 241 -11.14 15.92 -18.56
CA MET A 241 -11.98 16.84 -17.77
C MET A 241 -11.13 17.91 -17.09
N ARG A 242 -11.54 19.16 -17.23
CA ARG A 242 -10.80 20.32 -16.69
C ARG A 242 -11.01 20.50 -15.19
N ASP A 243 -9.96 20.99 -14.52
CA ASP A 243 -9.79 21.20 -13.09
C ASP A 243 -10.56 22.41 -12.54
N GLU A 244 -11.88 22.48 -12.65
CA GLU A 244 -12.65 23.58 -12.04
C GLU A 244 -13.82 23.07 -11.17
N MET A 245 -13.51 23.04 -9.86
CA MET A 245 -14.43 23.10 -8.69
C MET A 245 -15.62 22.09 -8.56
N ARG A 246 -16.42 22.26 -7.52
CA ARG A 246 -17.45 21.33 -6.97
C ARG A 246 -18.38 20.69 -8.02
N GLU A 247 -18.75 21.41 -9.07
CA GLU A 247 -19.58 20.91 -10.17
C GLU A 247 -18.90 19.80 -10.95
N VAL A 248 -17.59 19.87 -11.13
CA VAL A 248 -16.78 18.86 -11.81
C VAL A 248 -16.75 17.54 -11.00
N ARG A 249 -16.78 17.61 -9.67
CA ARG A 249 -16.78 16.40 -8.83
C ARG A 249 -18.07 15.62 -8.94
N GLU A 250 -19.21 16.30 -9.01
CA GLU A 250 -20.50 15.65 -9.25
C GLU A 250 -20.61 15.09 -10.67
N GLU A 251 -20.00 15.75 -11.65
CA GLU A 251 -19.91 15.27 -13.02
C GLU A 251 -19.03 14.04 -13.13
N VAL A 252 -17.85 14.06 -12.50
CA VAL A 252 -16.95 12.89 -12.36
C VAL A 252 -17.65 11.73 -11.68
N PHE A 253 -18.38 12.00 -10.60
CA PHE A 253 -19.14 10.98 -9.87
C PHE A 253 -20.21 10.33 -10.77
N ARG A 254 -20.94 11.13 -11.54
CA ARG A 254 -21.94 10.64 -12.51
C ARG A 254 -21.30 9.90 -13.68
N GLU A 255 -20.24 10.44 -14.26
CA GLU A 255 -19.54 9.85 -15.41
C GLU A 255 -18.93 8.48 -15.08
N LEU A 256 -18.38 8.34 -13.87
CA LEU A 256 -17.86 7.07 -13.37
C LEU A 256 -18.95 6.11 -12.91
N GLY A 257 -20.18 6.59 -12.68
CA GLY A 257 -21.25 5.79 -12.09
C GLY A 257 -20.88 5.30 -10.68
N VAL A 258 -20.28 6.20 -9.86
CA VAL A 258 -19.81 5.81 -8.53
C VAL A 258 -21.00 5.54 -7.60
N GLU A 259 -21.06 4.34 -7.06
CA GLU A 259 -21.96 3.95 -5.98
C GLU A 259 -21.14 3.84 -4.69
N VAL A 260 -21.66 4.44 -3.62
CA VAL A 260 -21.01 4.41 -2.30
C VAL A 260 -22.00 3.88 -1.29
N GLU A 261 -21.61 2.84 -0.59
CA GLU A 261 -22.32 2.29 0.56
C GLU A 261 -21.61 2.75 1.83
N ILE A 262 -22.33 3.43 2.73
CA ILE A 262 -21.76 3.97 3.96
C ILE A 262 -22.60 3.45 5.13
N HIS A 263 -21.95 2.85 6.11
CA HIS A 263 -22.64 2.24 7.25
C HIS A 263 -21.69 2.19 8.49
N PRO A 264 -22.25 1.97 9.69
CA PRO A 264 -21.45 1.64 10.87
C PRO A 264 -20.62 0.37 10.64
N LEU A 265 -19.41 0.33 11.22
CA LEU A 265 -18.47 -0.79 11.09
C LEU A 265 -19.13 -2.16 11.30
N ALA A 266 -18.96 -3.05 10.34
CA ALA A 266 -19.26 -4.47 10.45
C ALA A 266 -18.03 -5.26 10.94
N GLU A 267 -18.25 -6.39 11.65
CA GLU A 267 -17.14 -7.18 12.23
C GLU A 267 -16.19 -7.72 11.16
N GLU A 268 -16.69 -8.12 10.01
CA GLU A 268 -15.91 -8.58 8.86
C GLU A 268 -14.99 -7.50 8.26
N GLU A 269 -15.23 -6.23 8.55
CA GLU A 269 -14.45 -5.11 8.04
C GLU A 269 -13.30 -4.69 8.96
N VAL A 270 -13.26 -5.19 10.19
CA VAL A 270 -12.27 -4.79 11.20
C VAL A 270 -10.83 -4.96 10.69
N ALA A 271 -10.51 -6.11 10.12
CA ALA A 271 -9.18 -6.38 9.57
C ALA A 271 -8.82 -5.39 8.45
N ARG A 272 -9.80 -5.05 7.60
CA ARG A 272 -9.59 -4.11 6.51
C ARG A 272 -9.43 -2.66 6.98
N VAL A 273 -10.20 -2.23 7.97
CA VAL A 273 -10.07 -0.90 8.60
C VAL A 273 -8.68 -0.76 9.24
N ALA A 274 -8.25 -1.76 10.02
CA ALA A 274 -6.90 -1.81 10.58
C ALA A 274 -5.84 -1.71 9.47
N GLN A 275 -5.94 -2.50 8.41
CA GLN A 275 -5.03 -2.48 7.27
C GLN A 275 -5.01 -1.11 6.57
N LEU A 276 -6.16 -0.48 6.35
CA LEU A 276 -6.26 0.83 5.71
C LEU A 276 -5.58 1.92 6.54
N SER A 277 -5.72 1.88 7.88
CA SER A 277 -5.02 2.80 8.79
C SER A 277 -3.50 2.70 8.65
N GLN A 278 -2.96 1.50 8.43
CA GLN A 278 -1.53 1.26 8.29
C GLN A 278 -0.98 1.73 6.94
N LYS A 279 -1.79 1.67 5.87
CA LYS A 279 -1.34 1.92 4.49
C LYS A 279 -1.58 3.35 4.01
N SER A 280 -2.59 4.06 4.54
CA SER A 280 -2.95 5.41 4.07
C SER A 280 -2.12 6.48 4.76
N ASN A 281 -1.46 7.32 3.96
CA ASN A 281 -0.63 8.43 4.44
C ASN A 281 -1.13 9.79 3.95
N GLN A 282 -1.65 9.88 2.72
CA GLN A 282 -2.06 11.14 2.12
C GLN A 282 -3.43 11.61 2.63
N PHE A 283 -4.40 10.69 2.73
CA PHE A 283 -5.66 10.95 3.38
C PHE A 283 -5.73 10.20 4.71
N ASN A 284 -5.14 10.82 5.71
CA ASN A 284 -5.20 10.37 7.09
C ASN A 284 -4.97 11.59 7.98
N VAL A 285 -6.01 12.03 8.68
CA VAL A 285 -6.02 13.34 9.35
C VAL A 285 -5.13 13.38 10.59
N CYS A 286 -5.01 12.26 11.33
CA CYS A 286 -4.17 12.19 12.55
C CYS A 286 -3.04 11.15 12.45
N THR A 287 -3.08 10.30 11.43
CA THR A 287 -2.11 9.24 11.16
C THR A 287 -1.99 8.23 12.32
N ASN A 288 -3.11 7.96 12.98
CA ASN A 288 -3.17 6.87 13.94
C ASN A 288 -3.10 5.54 13.19
N ARG A 289 -2.37 4.58 13.79
CA ARG A 289 -2.18 3.24 13.24
C ARG A 289 -2.87 2.26 14.18
N TYR A 290 -4.02 1.74 13.75
CA TYR A 290 -4.83 0.89 14.59
C TYR A 290 -4.56 -0.59 14.36
N THR A 291 -4.54 -1.37 15.43
CA THR A 291 -4.68 -2.83 15.39
C THR A 291 -6.16 -3.20 15.34
N GLU A 292 -6.47 -4.44 14.98
CA GLU A 292 -7.84 -4.94 15.00
C GLU A 292 -8.47 -4.86 16.40
N GLU A 293 -7.68 -5.17 17.45
CA GLU A 293 -8.15 -5.08 18.84
C GLU A 293 -8.52 -3.64 19.22
N GLN A 294 -7.71 -2.67 18.79
CA GLN A 294 -8.00 -1.25 19.01
C GLN A 294 -9.26 -0.80 18.27
N ILE A 295 -9.46 -1.25 17.03
CA ILE A 295 -10.69 -0.97 16.27
C ILE A 295 -11.90 -1.56 16.97
N ARG A 296 -11.84 -2.84 17.42
CA ARG A 296 -12.94 -3.46 18.19
C ARG A 296 -13.22 -2.73 19.52
N ALA A 297 -12.19 -2.27 20.20
CA ALA A 297 -12.34 -1.50 21.43
C ALA A 297 -13.00 -0.15 21.17
N LEU A 298 -12.58 0.58 20.15
CA LEU A 298 -13.18 1.87 19.75
C LEU A 298 -14.63 1.71 19.28
N ALA A 299 -14.96 0.63 18.60
CA ALA A 299 -16.34 0.36 18.15
C ALA A 299 -17.32 0.09 19.31
N LYS A 300 -16.84 -0.37 20.48
CA LYS A 300 -17.70 -0.59 21.66
C LYS A 300 -18.20 0.71 22.30
N ASP A 301 -17.32 1.72 22.36
CA ASP A 301 -17.57 2.96 23.12
C ASP A 301 -17.75 4.18 22.20
N GLY A 302 -17.62 4.01 20.88
CA GLY A 302 -17.66 5.09 19.90
C GLY A 302 -18.54 4.78 18.70
N LEU A 303 -18.26 5.47 17.61
CA LEU A 303 -18.84 5.24 16.29
C LEU A 303 -17.70 5.10 15.29
N ILE A 304 -17.67 4.00 14.57
CA ILE A 304 -16.82 3.86 13.40
C ILE A 304 -17.74 3.75 12.20
N VAL A 305 -17.56 4.65 11.24
CA VAL A 305 -18.31 4.65 9.97
C VAL A 305 -17.36 4.20 8.89
N THR A 306 -17.81 3.26 8.06
CA THR A 306 -17.05 2.72 6.92
C THR A 306 -17.73 3.08 5.61
N ALA A 307 -16.97 3.22 4.56
CA ALA A 307 -17.45 3.44 3.19
C ALA A 307 -16.84 2.42 2.24
N ARG A 308 -17.71 1.76 1.48
CA ARG A 308 -17.36 0.91 0.34
C ARG A 308 -17.74 1.61 -0.94
N ALA A 309 -16.96 1.45 -1.98
CA ALA A 309 -17.23 2.07 -3.27
C ALA A 309 -17.13 1.07 -4.41
N LYS A 310 -17.93 1.27 -5.44
CA LYS A 310 -17.81 0.64 -6.76
C LYS A 310 -18.10 1.67 -7.84
N ASP A 311 -17.65 1.42 -9.05
CA ASP A 311 -17.94 2.22 -10.24
C ASP A 311 -17.99 1.35 -11.49
N LYS A 312 -18.15 1.97 -12.68
CA LYS A 312 -18.22 1.24 -13.96
C LYS A 312 -16.99 0.37 -14.28
N PHE A 313 -15.87 0.59 -13.59
CA PHE A 313 -14.63 -0.18 -13.76
C PHE A 313 -14.45 -1.30 -12.70
N GLY A 314 -15.37 -1.41 -11.74
CA GLY A 314 -15.40 -2.50 -10.77
C GLY A 314 -15.48 -2.08 -9.31
N GLU A 315 -15.46 -3.08 -8.43
CA GLU A 315 -15.45 -2.93 -6.99
C GLU A 315 -14.12 -2.32 -6.51
N GLN A 316 -14.20 -1.39 -5.56
CA GLN A 316 -13.05 -0.79 -4.91
C GLN A 316 -12.91 -1.24 -3.44
N GLY A 317 -13.87 -2.01 -2.96
CA GLY A 317 -13.92 -2.50 -1.60
C GLY A 317 -14.12 -1.38 -0.58
N LEU A 318 -13.63 -1.60 0.66
CA LEU A 318 -13.65 -0.59 1.71
C LEU A 318 -12.59 0.48 1.43
N VAL A 319 -13.03 1.70 1.18
CA VAL A 319 -12.21 2.83 0.72
C VAL A 319 -12.00 3.92 1.77
N ALA A 320 -12.89 4.03 2.77
CA ALA A 320 -12.74 5.02 3.83
C ALA A 320 -13.30 4.51 5.16
N PHE A 321 -12.82 5.10 6.25
CA PHE A 321 -13.45 5.01 7.56
C PHE A 321 -13.21 6.28 8.39
N VAL A 322 -14.15 6.55 9.30
CA VAL A 322 -14.07 7.65 10.27
C VAL A 322 -14.29 7.07 11.66
N VAL A 323 -13.44 7.42 12.59
CA VAL A 323 -13.56 7.04 14.01
C VAL A 323 -14.02 8.24 14.81
N VAL A 324 -15.14 8.12 15.49
CA VAL A 324 -15.70 9.16 16.37
C VAL A 324 -15.87 8.61 17.76
N LYS A 325 -15.41 9.36 18.75
CA LYS A 325 -15.66 9.05 20.18
C LYS A 325 -16.02 10.33 20.91
N GLU A 326 -17.10 10.29 21.70
CA GLU A 326 -17.57 11.43 22.50
C GLU A 326 -17.74 12.73 21.70
N GLY A 327 -18.16 12.62 20.43
CA GLY A 327 -18.33 13.76 19.52
C GLY A 327 -17.02 14.26 18.89
N GLU A 328 -15.89 13.61 19.14
CA GLU A 328 -14.60 13.96 18.52
C GLU A 328 -14.28 12.96 17.39
N ILE A 329 -13.99 13.49 16.20
CA ILE A 329 -13.38 12.72 15.10
C ILE A 329 -11.91 12.48 15.45
N LEU A 330 -11.61 11.26 15.91
CA LEU A 330 -10.25 10.84 16.27
C LEU A 330 -9.38 10.57 15.06
N ASP A 331 -10.01 10.09 13.99
CA ASP A 331 -9.33 9.88 12.71
C ASP A 331 -10.33 9.80 11.56
N TRP A 332 -9.88 10.22 10.39
CA TRP A 332 -10.55 10.02 9.12
C TRP A 332 -9.52 9.57 8.11
N VAL A 333 -9.69 8.35 7.65
CA VAL A 333 -8.75 7.70 6.73
C VAL A 333 -9.47 7.32 5.45
N MET A 334 -8.85 7.61 4.31
CA MET A 334 -9.37 7.20 3.01
C MET A 334 -8.23 6.72 2.10
N SER A 335 -8.57 5.82 1.20
CA SER A 335 -7.67 5.38 0.14
C SER A 335 -7.36 6.55 -0.80
N CYS A 336 -6.07 6.79 -1.08
CA CYS A 336 -5.65 7.85 -2.01
C CYS A 336 -6.23 7.64 -3.43
N ARG A 337 -6.62 6.42 -3.78
CA ARG A 337 -7.22 6.07 -5.08
C ARG A 337 -8.57 6.74 -5.33
N VAL A 338 -9.30 7.09 -4.28
CA VAL A 338 -10.66 7.62 -4.38
C VAL A 338 -10.78 9.10 -3.97
N MET A 339 -9.67 9.73 -3.64
CA MET A 339 -9.64 11.14 -3.25
C MET A 339 -10.19 12.05 -4.37
N GLY A 340 -10.97 13.06 -3.95
CA GLY A 340 -11.47 14.08 -4.87
C GLY A 340 -12.62 13.64 -5.77
N ARG A 341 -13.24 12.48 -5.49
CA ARG A 341 -14.37 11.94 -6.27
C ARG A 341 -15.74 12.19 -5.63
N GLY A 342 -15.83 13.03 -4.61
CA GLY A 342 -17.10 13.32 -3.92
C GLY A 342 -17.52 12.28 -2.90
N ILE A 343 -16.66 11.31 -2.57
CA ILE A 343 -16.91 10.32 -1.52
C ILE A 343 -16.78 10.98 -0.15
N GLU A 344 -15.86 11.93 0.00
CA GLU A 344 -15.63 12.70 1.22
C GLU A 344 -16.88 13.39 1.70
N GLU A 345 -17.60 14.05 0.80
CA GLU A 345 -18.85 14.79 1.09
C GLU A 345 -19.96 13.86 1.56
N ARG A 346 -20.03 12.65 1.00
CA ARG A 346 -21.03 11.65 1.38
C ARG A 346 -20.71 11.01 2.73
N VAL A 347 -19.44 10.74 2.99
CA VAL A 347 -18.98 10.20 4.27
C VAL A 347 -19.22 11.21 5.39
N GLU A 348 -18.90 12.48 5.15
CA GLU A 348 -19.15 13.57 6.10
C GLU A 348 -20.64 13.69 6.44
N ALA A 349 -21.48 13.76 5.41
CA ALA A 349 -22.94 13.89 5.59
C ALA A 349 -23.52 12.71 6.38
N GLU A 350 -23.05 11.49 6.14
CA GLU A 350 -23.51 10.31 6.89
C GLU A 350 -23.02 10.29 8.33
N VAL A 351 -21.76 10.70 8.57
CA VAL A 351 -21.22 10.86 9.93
C VAL A 351 -22.05 11.87 10.71
N GLU A 352 -22.36 13.03 10.13
CA GLU A 352 -23.20 14.03 10.76
C GLU A 352 -24.61 13.51 11.04
N ARG A 353 -25.23 12.81 10.09
CA ARG A 353 -26.55 12.20 10.27
C ARG A 353 -26.58 11.23 11.46
N LEU A 354 -25.59 10.34 11.53
CA LEU A 354 -25.50 9.34 12.60
C LEU A 354 -25.22 9.97 13.98
N LEU A 355 -24.44 11.05 14.02
CA LEU A 355 -24.16 11.79 15.25
C LEU A 355 -25.38 12.62 15.71
N ALA A 356 -26.11 13.20 14.77
CA ALA A 356 -27.37 13.90 15.08
C ALA A 356 -28.43 12.95 15.66
N GLU A 357 -28.54 11.73 15.12
CA GLU A 357 -29.42 10.69 15.66
C GLU A 357 -29.04 10.25 17.09
N ARG A 358 -27.75 10.36 17.43
CA ARG A 358 -27.25 10.10 18.80
C ARG A 358 -27.33 11.31 19.71
N GLY A 359 -27.90 12.43 19.24
CA GLY A 359 -28.08 13.66 20.01
C GLY A 359 -26.76 14.40 20.32
N VAL A 360 -25.74 14.23 19.51
CA VAL A 360 -24.46 14.93 19.68
C VAL A 360 -24.63 16.38 19.23
N PRO A 361 -24.51 17.39 20.13
CA PRO A 361 -24.79 18.78 19.79
C PRO A 361 -23.63 19.47 19.06
N ARG A 362 -22.42 18.93 19.18
CA ARG A 362 -21.20 19.52 18.64
C ARG A 362 -20.22 18.42 18.24
N ILE A 363 -19.60 18.60 17.10
CA ILE A 363 -18.51 17.73 16.62
C ILE A 363 -17.20 18.49 16.74
N SER A 364 -16.18 17.83 17.25
CA SER A 364 -14.78 18.32 17.21
C SER A 364 -13.93 17.40 16.32
N ALA A 365 -12.84 17.94 15.80
CA ALA A 365 -11.92 17.20 14.94
C ALA A 365 -10.49 17.72 15.11
N ARG A 366 -9.53 16.86 14.85
CA ARG A 366 -8.11 17.23 14.82
C ARG A 366 -7.47 16.88 13.49
N TRP A 367 -6.54 17.73 13.08
CA TRP A 367 -5.60 17.43 12.00
C TRP A 367 -4.19 17.58 12.52
N ARG A 368 -3.37 16.54 12.35
CA ARG A 368 -1.96 16.52 12.75
C ARG A 368 -1.09 16.43 11.52
N GLU A 369 -0.17 17.40 11.39
CA GLU A 369 0.74 17.47 10.25
C GLU A 369 1.69 16.27 10.20
N THR A 370 1.79 15.69 9.02
CA THR A 370 2.82 14.72 8.67
C THR A 370 3.41 15.12 7.33
N GLY A 371 4.62 14.65 7.01
CA GLY A 371 5.23 14.98 5.72
C GLY A 371 4.45 14.55 4.48
N ARG A 372 3.30 13.85 4.64
CA ARG A 372 2.56 13.24 3.53
C ARG A 372 1.07 13.58 3.48
N ASN A 373 0.48 14.15 4.54
CA ASN A 373 -0.97 14.42 4.60
C ASN A 373 -1.36 15.87 4.32
N ALA A 374 -0.50 16.63 3.67
CA ALA A 374 -0.80 17.99 3.21
C ALA A 374 -2.10 18.10 2.39
N PRO A 375 -2.50 17.12 1.55
CA PRO A 375 -3.74 17.19 0.77
C PRO A 375 -5.01 17.34 1.61
N VAL A 376 -4.99 16.93 2.89
CA VAL A 376 -6.17 17.00 3.79
C VAL A 376 -6.05 18.10 4.85
N LYS A 377 -5.08 19.00 4.73
CA LYS A 377 -4.88 20.11 5.67
C LYS A 377 -6.11 21.02 5.82
N GLY A 378 -6.86 21.25 4.74
CA GLY A 378 -8.08 22.08 4.70
C GLY A 378 -9.37 21.28 4.67
N LEU A 379 -9.36 19.99 5.06
CA LEU A 379 -10.50 19.11 4.95
C LEU A 379 -11.68 19.61 5.80
N PHE A 380 -11.43 19.91 7.07
CA PHE A 380 -12.47 20.28 8.02
C PHE A 380 -13.06 21.66 7.74
N GLU A 381 -12.22 22.64 7.31
CA GLU A 381 -12.71 23.95 6.88
C GLU A 381 -13.67 23.83 5.68
N ARG A 382 -13.37 22.94 4.74
CA ARG A 382 -14.24 22.67 3.58
C ARG A 382 -15.63 22.15 3.98
N PHE A 383 -15.71 21.42 5.10
CA PHE A 383 -16.96 20.90 5.65
C PHE A 383 -17.61 21.83 6.70
N GLY A 384 -17.16 23.07 6.78
CA GLY A 384 -17.79 24.08 7.64
C GLY A 384 -17.41 23.99 9.11
N PHE A 385 -16.33 23.26 9.44
CA PHE A 385 -15.76 23.32 10.78
C PHE A 385 -14.98 24.62 10.97
N THR A 386 -15.09 25.19 12.16
CA THR A 386 -14.34 26.38 12.58
C THR A 386 -13.06 25.95 13.28
N LEU A 387 -11.93 26.57 12.91
CA LEU A 387 -10.66 26.41 13.61
C LEU A 387 -10.76 27.04 15.00
N VAL A 388 -10.58 26.24 16.04
CA VAL A 388 -10.67 26.68 17.45
C VAL A 388 -9.32 26.64 18.18
N GLY A 389 -8.31 26.00 17.62
CA GLY A 389 -6.97 25.94 18.17
C GLY A 389 -5.94 25.54 17.14
N GLU A 390 -4.74 26.13 17.23
CA GLU A 390 -3.60 25.76 16.40
C GLU A 390 -2.33 25.77 17.23
N THR A 391 -1.56 24.71 17.12
CA THR A 391 -0.23 24.56 17.70
C THR A 391 0.75 24.14 16.61
N ALA A 392 2.05 24.05 16.90
CA ALA A 392 3.03 23.57 15.93
C ALA A 392 2.69 22.14 15.48
N GLY A 393 2.18 22.01 14.25
CA GLY A 393 1.88 20.71 13.62
C GLY A 393 0.51 20.12 13.96
N GLU A 394 -0.37 20.80 14.71
CA GLU A 394 -1.72 20.30 15.01
C GLU A 394 -2.75 21.43 14.96
N LYS A 395 -3.91 21.16 14.34
CA LYS A 395 -5.08 22.03 14.29
C LYS A 395 -6.27 21.35 14.90
N THR A 396 -7.04 22.08 15.70
CA THR A 396 -8.29 21.62 16.32
C THR A 396 -9.46 22.40 15.76
N TYR A 397 -10.51 21.69 15.42
CA TYR A 397 -11.71 22.22 14.78
C TYR A 397 -12.96 21.90 15.57
N SER A 398 -14.02 22.68 15.39
CA SER A 398 -15.34 22.45 15.97
C SER A 398 -16.45 22.84 15.00
N LYS A 399 -17.56 22.09 15.01
CA LYS A 399 -18.78 22.34 14.26
C LYS A 399 -19.98 22.13 15.14
N GLU A 400 -20.86 23.12 15.26
CA GLU A 400 -22.16 22.96 15.93
C GLU A 400 -23.09 22.17 15.02
N MET A 401 -23.77 21.20 15.59
CA MET A 401 -24.78 20.41 14.87
C MET A 401 -26.12 21.17 14.86
N ALA A 402 -26.77 21.18 13.71
CA ALA A 402 -28.10 21.74 13.61
C ALA A 402 -29.06 20.91 14.51
N THR A 403 -29.65 21.55 15.50
CA THR A 403 -30.71 20.96 16.29
C THR A 403 -31.88 20.69 15.36
N ARG A 404 -32.28 19.43 15.17
CA ARG A 404 -33.58 19.14 14.55
C ARG A 404 -34.64 19.47 15.58
N GLU A 405 -35.43 20.54 15.30
CA GLU A 405 -36.69 20.81 15.97
C GLU A 405 -37.72 19.71 15.66
#